data_76a41f74e97a85fd73942d3f93afb142
#
_entry.id   76a41f74e97a85fd73942d3f93afb142
#
_cell.length_a   1.000
_cell.length_b   1.000
_cell.length_c   1.000
_cell.angle_alpha   90.00
_cell.angle_beta   90.00
_cell.angle_gamma   90.00
#
_symmetry.space_group_name_H-M   'P 1'
#
loop_
_entity.id
_entity.type
_entity.pdbx_description
1 polymer ?
#
loop_
_entity_poly.entity_id
_entity_poly.type
_entity_poly.pdbx_seq_one_letter_code
_entity_poly.pdbx_strand_id
1 'polypeptide(L)'
;MTIWCFPLLQYRYKLCIMVIGTGKITLNTDHCHSLKEKRKILKSILARVKNTYNVSIAEIDLNDLHRIAAIGFAFVGNDRRAINSKIDKMLEFIESLSLAHIIEAQVEIITI
;
A
#
# COMPACT_ATOMS: atom_id res chain seq x y z
N MET A 1 19.19 8.71 -11.95
CA MET A 1 18.74 7.37 -12.23
C MET A 1 19.45 6.76 -13.43
N THR A 2 19.82 5.55 -13.29
CA THR A 2 20.50 4.84 -14.36
C THR A 2 19.53 4.34 -15.41
N ILE A 3 19.88 4.50 -16.65
CA ILE A 3 19.06 4.02 -17.74
C ILE A 3 19.66 2.72 -18.26
N TRP A 4 18.89 1.68 -18.12
CA TRP A 4 19.30 0.35 -18.56
C TRP A 4 18.73 -0.02 -19.90
N CYS A 5 17.85 0.81 -20.44
CA CYS A 5 17.21 0.53 -21.71
C CYS A 5 18.16 0.78 -22.85
N PHE A 6 18.35 -0.21 -23.68
CA PHE A 6 19.06 -0.05 -24.93
C PHE A 6 18.12 0.65 -25.90
N PRO A 7 18.64 1.60 -26.70
CA PRO A 7 17.78 2.34 -27.63
C PRO A 7 16.96 1.46 -28.55
N LEU A 8 17.51 0.34 -28.99
CA LEU A 8 16.78 -0.59 -29.86
C LEU A 8 15.61 -1.23 -29.15
N LEU A 9 15.78 -1.59 -27.88
CA LEU A 9 14.71 -2.20 -27.11
C LEU A 9 13.62 -1.20 -26.81
N GLN A 10 13.98 0.01 -26.43
CA GLN A 10 13.01 1.08 -26.22
C GLN A 10 12.17 1.33 -27.46
N TYR A 11 12.84 1.36 -28.58
CA TYR A 11 12.20 1.65 -29.84
C TYR A 11 11.20 0.57 -30.22
N ARG A 12 11.53 -0.69 -29.99
CA ARG A 12 10.68 -1.83 -30.32
C ARG A 12 9.56 -2.04 -29.32
N TYR A 13 9.76 -1.69 -28.06
CA TYR A 13 8.82 -1.96 -26.98
C TYR A 13 8.36 -0.69 -26.26
N LYS A 14 8.24 0.39 -27.01
CA LYS A 14 7.81 1.66 -26.44
C LYS A 14 6.41 1.63 -25.87
N LEU A 15 5.63 0.60 -26.18
CA LEU A 15 4.30 0.41 -25.62
C LEU A 15 4.31 -0.34 -24.29
N CYS A 16 5.49 -0.79 -23.87
CA CYS A 16 5.67 -1.38 -22.56
C CYS A 16 5.48 -0.32 -21.50
N ILE A 17 4.48 -0.49 -20.68
CA ILE A 17 4.20 0.44 -19.58
C ILE A 17 4.22 -0.30 -18.27
N MET A 18 4.75 0.37 -17.25
CA MET A 18 4.61 -0.09 -15.89
C MET A 18 3.78 0.92 -15.11
N VAL A 19 2.79 0.42 -14.39
CA VAL A 19 1.93 1.25 -13.54
C VAL A 19 2.23 0.92 -12.09
N ILE A 20 2.45 1.95 -11.30
CA ILE A 20 2.68 1.80 -9.87
C ILE A 20 1.53 2.50 -9.13
N GLY A 21 0.80 1.73 -8.32
CA GLY A 21 -0.18 2.31 -7.43
C GLY A 21 0.39 2.34 -6.03
N THR A 22 0.54 3.53 -5.46
CA THR A 22 1.15 3.69 -4.16
C THR A 22 0.33 4.62 -3.29
N GLY A 23 0.54 4.53 -1.99
CA GLY A 23 -0.17 5.43 -1.10
C GLY A 23 0.23 5.28 0.35
N LYS A 24 -0.34 6.18 1.14
CA LYS A 24 -0.18 6.20 2.59
C LYS A 24 -1.56 6.08 3.22
N ILE A 25 -1.67 5.22 4.19
CA ILE A 25 -2.92 5.00 4.93
C ILE A 25 -2.68 5.36 6.37
N THR A 26 -3.51 6.25 6.90
CA THR A 26 -3.49 6.58 8.32
C THR A 26 -4.62 5.85 9.01
N LEU A 27 -4.29 5.08 10.04
CA LEU A 27 -5.25 4.26 10.77
C LEU A 27 -5.45 4.82 12.17
N ASN A 28 -6.69 4.76 12.64
CA ASN A 28 -7.03 5.05 14.02
C ASN A 28 -6.87 3.79 14.86
N THR A 29 -5.91 3.82 15.78
CA THR A 29 -5.66 2.73 16.71
C THR A 29 -5.90 3.18 18.15
N ASP A 30 -6.82 4.09 18.34
CA ASP A 30 -7.18 4.69 19.62
C ASP A 30 -7.54 3.67 20.71
N HIS A 31 -8.14 2.57 20.29
CA HIS A 31 -8.55 1.50 21.19
C HIS A 31 -7.38 0.70 21.76
N CYS A 32 -6.18 0.89 21.26
CA CYS A 32 -4.98 0.24 21.77
C CYS A 32 -4.50 0.95 23.02
N HIS A 33 -4.17 0.20 24.06
CA HIS A 33 -3.71 0.77 25.33
C HIS A 33 -2.19 0.81 25.45
N SER A 34 -1.47 0.24 24.48
CA SER A 34 -0.02 0.21 24.50
C SER A 34 0.55 0.04 23.10
N LEU A 35 1.83 0.32 22.94
CA LEU A 35 2.54 0.07 21.68
C LEU A 35 2.56 -1.42 21.33
N LYS A 36 2.67 -2.27 22.35
CA LYS A 36 2.67 -3.72 22.15
C LYS A 36 1.35 -4.16 21.51
N GLU A 37 0.25 -3.65 21.99
CA GLU A 37 -1.09 -3.96 21.47
C GLU A 37 -1.25 -3.44 20.05
N LYS A 38 -0.82 -2.21 19.78
CA LYS A 38 -0.84 -1.63 18.44
C LYS A 38 -0.01 -2.45 17.46
N ARG A 39 1.20 -2.83 17.84
CA ARG A 39 2.09 -3.62 16.99
C ARG A 39 1.47 -4.97 16.64
N LYS A 40 0.80 -5.57 17.58
CA LYS A 40 0.12 -6.84 17.36
C LYS A 40 -0.99 -6.70 16.32
N ILE A 41 -1.80 -5.65 16.44
CA ILE A 41 -2.88 -5.37 15.51
C ILE A 41 -2.33 -5.06 14.12
N LEU A 42 -1.31 -4.21 14.01
CA LEU A 42 -0.71 -3.88 12.73
C LEU A 42 -0.10 -5.10 12.06
N LYS A 43 0.59 -5.92 12.82
CA LYS A 43 1.18 -7.15 12.29
C LYS A 43 0.10 -8.05 11.70
N SER A 44 -1.04 -8.14 12.36
CA SER A 44 -2.18 -8.92 11.87
C SER A 44 -2.74 -8.33 10.57
N ILE A 45 -2.95 -7.03 10.53
CA ILE A 45 -3.44 -6.35 9.32
C ILE A 45 -2.49 -6.55 8.15
N LEU A 46 -1.21 -6.29 8.36
CA LEU A 46 -0.21 -6.41 7.30
C LEU A 46 -0.11 -7.84 6.77
N ALA A 47 -0.13 -8.83 7.67
CA ALA A 47 -0.06 -10.23 7.27
C ALA A 47 -1.26 -10.63 6.43
N ARG A 48 -2.45 -10.23 6.84
CA ARG A 48 -3.68 -10.55 6.11
C ARG A 48 -3.73 -9.90 4.74
N VAL A 49 -3.28 -8.65 4.64
CA VAL A 49 -3.22 -7.95 3.37
C VAL A 49 -2.23 -8.64 2.43
N LYS A 50 -1.05 -8.98 2.94
CA LYS A 50 -0.04 -9.68 2.14
C LYS A 50 -0.50 -11.05 1.66
N ASN A 51 -1.28 -11.74 2.47
CA ASN A 51 -1.82 -13.05 2.09
C ASN A 51 -2.91 -12.96 1.04
N THR A 52 -3.60 -11.84 0.96
CA THR A 52 -4.73 -11.65 0.06
C THR A 52 -4.33 -10.95 -1.23
N TYR A 53 -3.40 -10.02 -1.15
CA TYR A 53 -2.98 -9.18 -2.27
C TYR A 53 -1.48 -9.27 -2.49
N ASN A 54 -1.09 -9.22 -3.77
CA ASN A 54 0.32 -9.10 -4.12
C ASN A 54 0.72 -7.64 -4.02
N VAL A 55 1.07 -7.22 -2.82
CA VAL A 55 1.37 -5.82 -2.52
C VAL A 55 2.54 -5.75 -1.55
N SER A 56 3.37 -4.72 -1.74
CA SER A 56 4.38 -4.38 -0.75
C SER A 56 3.74 -3.39 0.22
N ILE A 57 3.70 -3.72 1.49
CA ILE A 57 3.03 -2.91 2.51
C ILE A 57 3.82 -2.96 3.81
N ALA A 58 3.94 -1.82 4.47
CA ALA A 58 4.71 -1.71 5.70
C ALA A 58 4.28 -0.50 6.51
N GLU A 59 4.56 -0.55 7.81
CA GLU A 59 4.43 0.65 8.64
C GLU A 59 5.55 1.61 8.29
N ILE A 60 5.22 2.88 8.05
CA ILE A 60 6.19 3.87 7.55
C ILE A 60 6.50 5.00 8.52
N ASP A 61 5.64 5.26 9.50
CA ASP A 61 5.80 6.37 10.42
C ASP A 61 4.96 6.16 11.67
N LEU A 62 5.08 7.06 12.63
CA LEU A 62 4.30 7.07 13.87
C LEU A 62 4.50 5.81 14.72
N ASN A 63 5.67 5.20 14.60
CA ASN A 63 5.97 3.92 15.25
C ASN A 63 5.91 4.00 16.77
N ASP A 64 6.17 5.18 17.34
CA ASP A 64 6.20 5.39 18.79
C ASP A 64 4.86 5.79 19.39
N LEU A 65 3.85 5.98 18.56
CA LEU A 65 2.51 6.38 18.99
C LEU A 65 1.58 5.18 18.92
N HIS A 66 0.82 4.91 19.99
CA HIS A 66 -0.05 3.74 20.01
C HIS A 66 -1.48 4.02 19.57
N ARG A 67 -1.85 5.28 19.38
CA ARG A 67 -3.23 5.67 19.02
C ARG A 67 -3.42 5.92 17.53
N ILE A 68 -2.34 5.95 16.78
CA ILE A 68 -2.38 6.24 15.35
C ILE A 68 -1.28 5.45 14.66
N ALA A 69 -1.53 5.05 13.43
CA ALA A 69 -0.56 4.31 12.63
C ALA A 69 -0.53 4.83 11.21
N ALA A 70 0.65 4.81 10.60
CA ALA A 70 0.82 5.18 9.21
C ALA A 70 1.43 4.01 8.45
N ILE A 71 0.76 3.60 7.38
CA ILE A 71 1.16 2.46 6.55
C ILE A 71 1.37 2.95 5.13
N GLY A 72 2.41 2.44 4.48
CA GLY A 72 2.66 2.70 3.08
C GLY A 72 2.51 1.43 2.27
N PHE A 73 2.06 1.54 1.03
CA PHE A 73 1.90 0.38 0.15
C PHE A 73 2.28 0.71 -1.29
N ALA A 74 2.57 -0.33 -2.06
CA ALA A 74 2.83 -0.19 -3.49
C ALA A 74 2.39 -1.44 -4.23
N PHE A 75 1.64 -1.23 -5.31
CA PHE A 75 1.28 -2.25 -6.29
C PHE A 75 2.00 -1.97 -7.59
N VAL A 76 2.31 -3.01 -8.32
CA VAL A 76 2.88 -2.89 -9.67
C VAL A 76 1.99 -3.64 -10.64
N GLY A 77 1.77 -3.07 -11.80
CA GLY A 77 0.99 -3.70 -12.85
C GLY A 77 1.18 -2.99 -14.19
N ASN A 78 0.29 -3.24 -15.10
CA ASN A 78 0.36 -2.66 -16.44
C ASN A 78 -0.93 -1.97 -16.88
N ASP A 79 -1.88 -1.83 -15.97
CA ASP A 79 -3.16 -1.21 -16.27
C ASP A 79 -3.62 -0.35 -15.09
N ARG A 80 -3.85 0.92 -15.34
CA ARG A 80 -4.24 1.87 -14.30
C ARG A 80 -5.57 1.52 -13.64
N ARG A 81 -6.54 1.07 -14.44
CA ARG A 81 -7.86 0.71 -13.91
C ARG A 81 -7.77 -0.50 -12.98
N ALA A 82 -6.99 -1.50 -13.38
CA ALA A 82 -6.80 -2.68 -12.57
C ALA A 82 -6.12 -2.35 -11.25
N ILE A 83 -5.09 -1.50 -11.29
CA ILE A 83 -4.37 -1.06 -10.09
C ILE A 83 -5.31 -0.26 -9.18
N ASN A 84 -6.07 0.67 -9.74
CA ASN A 84 -7.01 1.46 -8.96
C ASN A 84 -8.04 0.58 -8.27
N SER A 85 -8.56 -0.41 -8.99
CA SER A 85 -9.53 -1.36 -8.43
C SER A 85 -8.92 -2.18 -7.30
N LYS A 86 -7.68 -2.62 -7.45
CA LYS A 86 -6.98 -3.37 -6.39
C LYS A 86 -6.78 -2.52 -5.14
N ILE A 87 -6.45 -1.25 -5.31
CA ILE A 87 -6.29 -0.34 -4.19
C ILE A 87 -7.62 -0.18 -3.45
N ASP A 88 -8.70 0.07 -4.18
CA ASP A 88 -10.02 0.23 -3.56
C ASP A 88 -10.43 -1.01 -2.78
N LYS A 89 -10.22 -2.19 -3.36
CA LYS A 89 -10.55 -3.44 -2.71
C LYS A 89 -9.70 -3.70 -1.47
N MET A 90 -8.43 -3.33 -1.54
CA MET A 90 -7.53 -3.47 -0.40
C MET A 90 -7.96 -2.56 0.75
N LEU A 91 -8.34 -1.32 0.46
CA LEU A 91 -8.82 -0.40 1.48
C LEU A 91 -10.12 -0.91 2.12
N GLU A 92 -11.05 -1.41 1.34
CA GLU A 92 -12.27 -2.02 1.85
C GLU A 92 -11.97 -3.25 2.70
N PHE A 93 -11.01 -4.06 2.28
CA PHE A 93 -10.59 -5.24 3.01
C PHE A 93 -10.05 -4.87 4.39
N ILE A 94 -9.19 -3.86 4.46
CA ILE A 94 -8.62 -3.39 5.72
C ILE A 94 -9.74 -2.92 6.66
N GLU A 95 -10.69 -2.15 6.16
CA GLU A 95 -11.84 -1.71 6.96
C GLU A 95 -12.67 -2.90 7.45
N SER A 96 -12.85 -3.90 6.59
CA SER A 96 -13.68 -5.06 6.93
C SER A 96 -13.09 -5.92 8.04
N LEU A 97 -11.79 -5.82 8.29
CA LEU A 97 -11.14 -6.56 9.38
C LEU A 97 -11.56 -6.05 10.74
N SER A 98 -12.07 -4.83 10.82
CA SER A 98 -12.52 -4.19 12.07
C SER A 98 -11.44 -4.13 13.16
N LEU A 99 -10.17 -4.17 12.77
CA LEU A 99 -9.04 -4.07 13.71
C LEU A 99 -8.62 -2.62 13.93
N ALA A 100 -8.83 -1.77 12.93
CA ALA A 100 -8.54 -0.35 13.01
C ALA A 100 -9.34 0.35 11.92
N HIS A 101 -9.59 1.65 12.10
CA HIS A 101 -10.33 2.44 11.12
C HIS A 101 -9.40 3.30 10.30
N ILE A 102 -9.67 3.40 9.01
CA ILE A 102 -8.93 4.28 8.11
C ILE A 102 -9.40 5.71 8.34
N ILE A 103 -8.48 6.57 8.75
CA ILE A 103 -8.76 8.00 8.91
C ILE A 103 -8.60 8.69 7.56
N GLU A 104 -7.54 8.34 6.84
CA GLU A 104 -7.18 9.00 5.60
C GLU A 104 -6.38 8.03 4.73
N ALA A 105 -6.57 8.13 3.43
CA ALA A 105 -5.77 7.39 2.46
C ALA A 105 -5.36 8.35 1.34
N GLN A 106 -4.06 8.52 1.17
CA GLN A 106 -3.50 9.30 0.07
C GLN A 106 -2.97 8.32 -0.96
N VAL A 107 -3.50 8.39 -2.17
CA VAL A 107 -3.17 7.43 -3.23
C VAL A 107 -2.65 8.16 -4.45
N GLU A 108 -1.62 7.59 -5.06
CA GLU A 108 -1.07 8.09 -6.30
C GLU A 108 -0.84 6.94 -7.26
N ILE A 109 -1.18 7.14 -8.53
CA ILE A 109 -0.94 6.14 -9.57
C ILE A 109 0.03 6.74 -10.57
N ILE A 110 1.17 6.08 -10.74
CA ILE A 110 2.28 6.54 -11.56
C ILE A 110 2.44 5.59 -12.74
N THR A 111 2.59 6.15 -13.94
CA THR A 111 2.86 5.38 -15.14
C THR A 111 4.27 5.69 -15.64
N ILE A 112 5.03 4.65 -15.88
CA ILE A 112 6.40 4.75 -16.39
C ILE A 112 6.48 4.14 -17.78
#